data_4d28a077d19485b20ce5531c8acc7a89
#
_entry.id   4d28a077d19485b20ce5531c8acc7a89
#
_cell.length_a   1.000
_cell.length_b   1.000
_cell.length_c   1.000
_cell.angle_alpha   90.00
_cell.angle_beta   90.00
_cell.angle_gamma   90.00
#
_symmetry.space_group_name_H-M   'P 1'
#
loop_
_entity.id
_entity.type
_entity.pdbx_description
1 polymer ?
#
loop_
_entity_poly.entity_id
_entity_poly.type
_entity_poly.pdbx_seq_one_letter_code
_entity_poly.pdbx_strand_id
1 'polypeptide(L)'
;MRQTKRQVHNSSLRGVFITATDTGVGKTVVTAALAVALRKHGYAVGVMKPIETGVSRSAKAQSDGARLRRTAGSHDLIAEVCPYVFRLPLAPLDAACLEKRTVRLPTIMRAFRMLQSRHEVLLVEGVGGVHVPITSSLDVSDLIYRMKFPAIVVGRVSLGGINHALLTLGVLRQRKISVLALVLNRTLPAQTATAQLQESSTVRLLRQLAGAPVIGSLPYSSTLERNFHSEVSRLAKTAAITKLMKLVLASGRGTLSLRD
;
A
#
# COMPACT_ATOMS: atom_id res chain seq x y z
N MET A 1 -35.35 -12.70 9.96
CA MET A 1 -34.42 -12.81 8.80
C MET A 1 -33.10 -13.39 9.28
N ARG A 2 -32.79 -14.63 8.91
CA ARG A 2 -31.56 -15.34 9.34
C ARG A 2 -30.38 -14.85 8.52
N GLN A 3 -29.44 -14.17 9.17
CA GLN A 3 -28.11 -13.88 8.58
C GLN A 3 -27.35 -15.22 8.47
N THR A 4 -27.22 -15.72 7.26
CA THR A 4 -26.36 -16.84 6.93
C THR A 4 -24.91 -16.41 7.14
N LYS A 5 -24.28 -16.88 8.21
CA LYS A 5 -22.82 -16.85 8.38
C LYS A 5 -22.22 -17.62 7.21
N ARG A 6 -21.70 -16.92 6.20
CA ARG A 6 -20.83 -17.54 5.20
C ARG A 6 -19.61 -18.09 5.94
N GLN A 7 -19.53 -19.41 6.05
CA GLN A 7 -18.30 -20.09 6.48
C GLN A 7 -17.21 -19.68 5.48
N VAL A 8 -16.17 -19.03 6.00
CA VAL A 8 -14.95 -18.74 5.23
C VAL A 8 -14.32 -20.08 4.92
N HIS A 9 -14.56 -20.55 3.70
CA HIS A 9 -13.85 -21.72 3.18
C HIS A 9 -12.35 -21.37 3.16
N ASN A 10 -11.55 -22.35 3.52
CA ASN A 10 -10.09 -22.35 3.60
C ASN A 10 -9.44 -22.07 2.22
N SER A 11 -9.77 -20.94 1.60
CA SER A 11 -9.10 -20.40 0.43
C SER A 11 -7.88 -19.67 0.91
N SER A 12 -6.71 -20.06 0.42
CA SER A 12 -5.41 -19.45 0.72
C SER A 12 -5.54 -17.92 0.82
N LEU A 13 -5.30 -17.40 2.01
CA LEU A 13 -5.39 -15.98 2.31
C LEU A 13 -4.55 -15.19 1.32
N ARG A 14 -5.17 -14.21 0.68
CA ARG A 14 -4.51 -13.30 -0.25
C ARG A 14 -4.15 -12.02 0.48
N GLY A 15 -2.97 -11.52 0.24
CA GLY A 15 -2.57 -10.27 0.83
C GLY A 15 -1.39 -9.66 0.08
N VAL A 16 -1.23 -8.36 0.25
CA VAL A 16 -0.17 -7.61 -0.39
C VAL A 16 0.26 -6.47 0.52
N PHE A 17 1.56 -6.17 0.49
CA PHE A 17 2.11 -5.01 1.17
C PHE A 17 2.37 -3.89 0.17
N ILE A 18 1.74 -2.76 0.34
CA ILE A 18 1.91 -1.57 -0.47
C ILE A 18 3.00 -0.70 0.15
N THR A 19 4.16 -0.66 -0.49
CA THR A 19 5.27 0.23 -0.15
C THR A 19 5.46 1.27 -1.24
N ALA A 20 6.47 2.12 -1.12
CA ALA A 20 6.73 3.14 -2.12
C ALA A 20 8.20 3.51 -2.26
N THR A 21 8.49 4.26 -3.31
CA THR A 21 9.81 4.84 -3.55
C THR A 21 10.10 6.06 -2.67
N ASP A 22 9.02 6.68 -2.11
CA ASP A 22 9.13 7.91 -1.31
C ASP A 22 7.83 8.19 -0.55
N THR A 23 7.84 9.23 0.29
CA THR A 23 6.63 9.79 0.92
C THR A 23 5.85 10.63 -0.12
N GLY A 24 4.52 10.67 0.00
CA GLY A 24 3.68 11.50 -0.87
C GLY A 24 3.49 11.02 -2.31
N VAL A 25 4.03 9.85 -2.70
CA VAL A 25 3.89 9.33 -4.08
C VAL A 25 2.53 8.69 -4.37
N GLY A 26 1.62 8.61 -3.39
CA GLY A 26 0.24 8.17 -3.58
C GLY A 26 -0.05 6.73 -3.14
N LYS A 27 0.70 6.18 -2.16
CA LYS A 27 0.38 4.86 -1.56
C LYS A 27 -1.10 4.72 -1.22
N THR A 28 -1.61 5.65 -0.42
CA THR A 28 -2.99 5.62 0.11
C THR A 28 -4.04 5.67 -1.00
N VAL A 29 -3.75 6.39 -2.07
CA VAL A 29 -4.63 6.44 -3.26
C VAL A 29 -4.69 5.08 -3.96
N VAL A 30 -3.53 4.44 -4.19
CA VAL A 30 -3.45 3.12 -4.82
C VAL A 30 -4.09 2.06 -3.94
N THR A 31 -3.79 2.05 -2.64
CA THR A 31 -4.37 1.11 -1.67
C THR A 31 -5.89 1.23 -1.60
N ALA A 32 -6.39 2.46 -1.50
CA ALA A 32 -7.83 2.74 -1.45
C ALA A 32 -8.56 2.35 -2.75
N ALA A 33 -7.99 2.69 -3.92
CA ALA A 33 -8.57 2.33 -5.20
C ALA A 33 -8.62 0.80 -5.40
N LEU A 34 -7.57 0.10 -4.99
CA LEU A 34 -7.51 -1.36 -5.01
C LEU A 34 -8.53 -1.98 -4.05
N ALA A 35 -8.68 -1.43 -2.83
CA ALA A 35 -9.68 -1.87 -1.86
C ALA A 35 -11.11 -1.72 -2.40
N VAL A 36 -11.42 -0.58 -3.02
CA VAL A 36 -12.73 -0.35 -3.68
C VAL A 36 -12.96 -1.34 -4.82
N ALA A 37 -11.96 -1.59 -5.66
CA ALA A 37 -12.07 -2.54 -6.77
C ALA A 37 -12.35 -3.96 -6.27
N LEU A 38 -11.56 -4.46 -5.31
CA LEU A 38 -11.75 -5.79 -4.73
C LEU A 38 -13.12 -5.94 -4.06
N ARG A 39 -13.55 -4.96 -3.27
CA ARG A 39 -14.87 -4.96 -2.63
C ARG A 39 -16.01 -5.00 -3.65
N LYS A 40 -15.91 -4.25 -4.75
CA LYS A 40 -16.91 -4.28 -5.82
C LYS A 40 -16.99 -5.63 -6.54
N HIS A 41 -15.92 -6.41 -6.50
CA HIS A 41 -15.90 -7.79 -7.01
C HIS A 41 -16.30 -8.83 -5.94
N GLY A 42 -16.86 -8.38 -4.81
CA GLY A 42 -17.46 -9.25 -3.80
C GLY A 42 -16.50 -9.81 -2.75
N TYR A 43 -15.22 -9.36 -2.70
CA TYR A 43 -14.26 -9.83 -1.71
C TYR A 43 -14.45 -9.14 -0.36
N ALA A 44 -14.28 -9.88 0.73
CA ALA A 44 -14.13 -9.33 2.07
C ALA A 44 -12.71 -8.75 2.22
N VAL A 45 -12.60 -7.42 2.12
CA VAL A 45 -11.32 -6.70 2.09
C VAL A 45 -10.99 -6.10 3.45
N GLY A 46 -9.88 -6.54 4.03
CA GLY A 46 -9.23 -5.89 5.16
C GLY A 46 -8.17 -4.91 4.71
N VAL A 47 -7.93 -3.89 5.53
CA VAL A 47 -6.85 -2.92 5.33
C VAL A 47 -6.08 -2.73 6.62
N MET A 48 -4.77 -2.47 6.50
CA MET A 48 -3.91 -2.16 7.63
C MET A 48 -2.94 -1.05 7.27
N LYS A 49 -2.80 -0.07 8.16
CA LYS A 49 -1.75 0.96 8.17
C LYS A 49 -0.98 0.80 9.48
N PRO A 50 0.04 -0.05 9.55
CA PRO A 50 0.70 -0.41 10.83
C PRO A 50 1.16 0.79 11.63
N ILE A 51 1.65 1.82 10.93
CA ILE A 51 2.15 3.05 11.54
C ILE A 51 1.77 4.22 10.64
N GLU A 52 1.31 5.30 11.26
CA GLU A 52 1.03 6.56 10.60
C GLU A 52 1.65 7.72 11.42
N THR A 53 2.30 8.65 10.75
CA THR A 53 2.91 9.83 11.34
C THR A 53 2.32 11.11 10.73
N GLY A 54 2.39 12.25 11.43
CA GLY A 54 1.85 13.53 10.95
C GLY A 54 0.33 13.68 11.14
N VAL A 55 -0.28 12.93 12.05
CA VAL A 55 -1.74 12.98 12.28
C VAL A 55 -2.09 13.88 13.45
N SER A 56 -2.57 15.07 13.17
CA SER A 56 -3.08 15.98 14.21
C SER A 56 -4.36 15.44 14.88
N ARG A 57 -4.66 15.91 16.08
CA ARG A 57 -5.88 15.49 16.81
C ARG A 57 -7.16 15.80 16.02
N SER A 58 -7.21 16.93 15.33
CA SER A 58 -8.34 17.36 14.49
C SER A 58 -8.45 16.59 13.18
N ALA A 59 -7.35 16.04 12.66
CA ALA A 59 -7.30 15.33 11.38
C ALA A 59 -7.46 13.80 11.48
N LYS A 60 -7.75 13.25 12.68
CA LYS A 60 -7.87 11.79 12.87
C LYS A 60 -8.86 11.12 11.92
N ALA A 61 -9.98 11.76 11.63
CA ALA A 61 -10.98 11.25 10.71
C ALA A 61 -10.51 11.24 9.24
N GLN A 62 -9.46 12.00 8.92
CA GLN A 62 -8.87 12.13 7.60
C GLN A 62 -7.51 11.40 7.48
N SER A 63 -7.08 10.73 8.55
CA SER A 63 -5.85 9.93 8.54
C SER A 63 -5.91 8.83 7.47
N ASP A 64 -4.76 8.37 6.99
CA ASP A 64 -4.67 7.31 5.99
C ASP A 64 -5.39 6.05 6.47
N GLY A 65 -5.16 5.63 7.73
CA GLY A 65 -5.83 4.48 8.31
C GLY A 65 -7.36 4.61 8.32
N ALA A 66 -7.88 5.80 8.64
CA ALA A 66 -9.32 6.06 8.62
C ALA A 66 -9.89 6.10 7.19
N ARG A 67 -9.17 6.71 6.23
CA ARG A 67 -9.53 6.72 4.81
C ARG A 67 -9.58 5.30 4.25
N LEU A 68 -8.55 4.49 4.51
CA LEU A 68 -8.47 3.10 4.06
C LEU A 68 -9.60 2.25 4.64
N ARG A 69 -9.84 2.34 5.96
CA ARG A 69 -10.92 1.62 6.62
C ARG A 69 -12.29 1.95 5.98
N ARG A 70 -12.58 3.22 5.72
CA ARG A 70 -13.84 3.64 5.05
C ARG A 70 -13.95 3.12 3.62
N THR A 71 -12.88 3.21 2.83
CA THR A 71 -12.90 2.75 1.43
C THR A 71 -13.02 1.24 1.29
N ALA A 72 -12.43 0.49 2.23
CA ALA A 72 -12.60 -0.95 2.32
C ALA A 72 -14.00 -1.37 2.81
N GLY A 73 -14.80 -0.43 3.35
CA GLY A 73 -16.08 -0.75 3.99
C GLY A 73 -15.89 -1.66 5.21
N SER A 74 -14.73 -1.57 5.87
CA SER A 74 -14.38 -2.39 7.01
C SER A 74 -15.01 -1.86 8.30
N HIS A 75 -15.47 -2.79 9.15
CA HIS A 75 -15.96 -2.52 10.51
C HIS A 75 -14.90 -2.80 11.58
N ASP A 76 -13.66 -3.16 11.20
CA ASP A 76 -12.55 -3.38 12.12
C ASP A 76 -12.30 -2.16 13.02
N LEU A 77 -11.78 -2.39 14.21
CA LEU A 77 -11.40 -1.31 15.11
C LEU A 77 -10.26 -0.50 14.50
N ILE A 78 -10.33 0.82 14.59
CA ILE A 78 -9.26 1.68 14.04
C ILE A 78 -7.91 1.40 14.70
N ALA A 79 -7.88 0.97 15.95
CA ALA A 79 -6.68 0.56 16.65
C ALA A 79 -6.07 -0.75 16.12
N GLU A 80 -6.87 -1.60 15.44
CA GLU A 80 -6.36 -2.78 14.74
C GLU A 80 -5.87 -2.40 13.33
N VAL A 81 -6.61 -1.53 12.64
CA VAL A 81 -6.23 -1.03 11.32
C VAL A 81 -4.95 -0.19 11.41
N CYS A 82 -4.84 0.69 12.39
CA CYS A 82 -3.68 1.56 12.59
C CYS A 82 -3.25 1.58 14.06
N PRO A 83 -2.46 0.58 14.51
CA PRO A 83 -2.06 0.44 15.91
C PRO A 83 -1.13 1.55 16.41
N TYR A 84 -0.38 2.20 15.51
CA TYR A 84 0.49 3.30 15.87
C TYR A 84 0.19 4.56 15.06
N VAL A 85 -0.24 5.60 15.75
CA VAL A 85 -0.49 6.93 15.18
C VAL A 85 0.33 7.95 15.96
N PHE A 86 1.17 8.72 15.27
CA PHE A 86 1.99 9.78 15.82
C PHE A 86 1.59 11.14 15.26
N ARG A 87 1.71 12.19 16.08
CA ARG A 87 1.35 13.56 15.68
C ARG A 87 2.44 14.22 14.84
N LEU A 88 3.69 13.92 15.16
CA LEU A 88 4.83 14.55 14.48
C LEU A 88 5.02 13.93 13.07
N PRO A 89 5.19 14.75 12.03
CA PRO A 89 5.41 14.28 10.66
C PRO A 89 6.89 13.90 10.44
N LEU A 90 7.35 12.92 11.20
CA LEU A 90 8.73 12.43 11.21
C LEU A 90 8.74 10.93 10.88
N ALA A 91 9.95 10.37 10.68
CA ALA A 91 10.11 8.93 10.63
C ALA A 91 9.58 8.28 11.92
N PRO A 92 8.97 7.09 11.86
CA PRO A 92 8.38 6.43 13.03
C PRO A 92 9.30 6.35 14.25
N LEU A 93 10.58 6.07 14.06
CA LEU A 93 11.58 6.02 15.12
C LEU A 93 11.66 7.34 15.90
N ASP A 94 11.82 8.45 15.19
CA ASP A 94 11.94 9.78 15.82
C ASP A 94 10.61 10.25 16.38
N ALA A 95 9.51 10.03 15.67
CA ALA A 95 8.18 10.38 16.14
C ALA A 95 7.86 9.66 17.47
N ALA A 96 8.20 8.37 17.55
CA ALA A 96 8.00 7.57 18.76
C ALA A 96 8.88 8.06 19.92
N CYS A 97 10.15 8.35 19.66
CA CYS A 97 11.10 8.87 20.64
C CYS A 97 10.62 10.20 21.24
N LEU A 98 10.29 11.18 20.38
CA LEU A 98 9.85 12.51 20.82
C LEU A 98 8.48 12.50 21.50
N GLU A 99 7.59 11.57 21.11
CA GLU A 99 6.30 11.38 21.78
C GLU A 99 6.38 10.42 22.98
N LYS A 100 7.59 10.01 23.41
CA LYS A 100 7.84 9.11 24.55
C LYS A 100 7.02 7.82 24.46
N ARG A 101 6.94 7.25 23.26
CA ARG A 101 6.23 6.01 22.95
C ARG A 101 7.18 5.00 22.32
N THR A 102 6.87 3.72 22.43
CA THR A 102 7.67 2.64 21.85
C THR A 102 6.84 1.87 20.83
N VAL A 103 7.36 1.75 19.60
CA VAL A 103 6.80 0.84 18.60
C VAL A 103 7.24 -0.58 18.90
N ARG A 104 6.29 -1.48 19.12
CA ARG A 104 6.53 -2.89 19.41
C ARG A 104 6.05 -3.76 18.25
N LEU A 105 6.96 -4.48 17.62
CA LEU A 105 6.64 -5.40 16.53
C LEU A 105 5.55 -6.44 16.89
N PRO A 106 5.56 -7.06 18.10
CA PRO A 106 4.49 -7.98 18.48
C PRO A 106 3.08 -7.37 18.43
N THR A 107 2.93 -6.08 18.76
CA THR A 107 1.65 -5.36 18.68
C THR A 107 1.19 -5.25 17.22
N ILE A 108 2.08 -4.86 16.31
CA ILE A 108 1.79 -4.80 14.86
C ILE A 108 1.39 -6.19 14.33
N MET A 109 2.18 -7.22 14.66
CA MET A 109 1.95 -8.58 14.16
C MET A 109 0.70 -9.23 14.76
N ARG A 110 0.27 -8.84 15.96
CA ARG A 110 -1.01 -9.26 16.53
C ARG A 110 -2.18 -8.67 15.74
N ALA A 111 -2.18 -7.36 15.53
CA ALA A 111 -3.21 -6.69 14.73
C ALA A 111 -3.25 -7.24 13.30
N PHE A 112 -2.09 -7.46 12.68
CA PHE A 112 -1.98 -8.08 11.36
C PHE A 112 -2.68 -9.46 11.32
N ARG A 113 -2.36 -10.37 12.26
CA ARG A 113 -2.99 -11.71 12.30
C ARG A 113 -4.49 -11.66 12.56
N MET A 114 -4.96 -10.72 13.39
CA MET A 114 -6.40 -10.54 13.64
C MET A 114 -7.14 -10.09 12.38
N LEU A 115 -6.60 -9.10 11.66
CA LEU A 115 -7.18 -8.66 10.38
C LEU A 115 -7.11 -9.77 9.33
N GLN A 116 -5.99 -10.49 9.29
CA GLN A 116 -5.76 -11.59 8.38
C GLN A 116 -6.80 -12.73 8.54
N SER A 117 -7.21 -13.03 9.76
CA SER A 117 -8.18 -14.09 10.03
C SER A 117 -9.64 -13.74 9.69
N ARG A 118 -9.94 -12.45 9.46
CA ARG A 118 -11.31 -11.96 9.22
C ARG A 118 -11.62 -11.65 7.77
N HIS A 119 -10.59 -11.52 6.92
CA HIS A 119 -10.73 -11.04 5.55
C HIS A 119 -10.18 -12.02 4.53
N GLU A 120 -10.78 -12.05 3.33
CA GLU A 120 -10.30 -12.86 2.21
C GLU A 120 -9.08 -12.24 1.52
N VAL A 121 -8.98 -10.90 1.56
CA VAL A 121 -7.84 -10.14 1.03
C VAL A 121 -7.45 -9.08 2.04
N LEU A 122 -6.16 -9.04 2.41
CA LEU A 122 -5.63 -8.02 3.32
C LEU A 122 -4.63 -7.13 2.58
N LEU A 123 -4.89 -5.83 2.57
CA LEU A 123 -3.99 -4.81 2.02
C LEU A 123 -3.28 -4.10 3.16
N VAL A 124 -1.96 -4.23 3.22
CA VAL A 124 -1.13 -3.56 4.24
C VAL A 124 -0.38 -2.40 3.59
N GLU A 125 -0.56 -1.19 4.11
CA GLU A 125 0.13 -0.01 3.62
C GLU A 125 1.26 0.41 4.55
N GLY A 126 2.48 0.51 4.02
CA GLY A 126 3.66 0.98 4.74
C GLY A 126 3.68 2.49 4.97
N VAL A 127 4.67 2.95 5.73
CA VAL A 127 4.98 4.36 5.97
C VAL A 127 6.25 4.73 5.19
N GLY A 128 6.22 5.79 4.40
CA GLY A 128 7.37 6.23 3.58
C GLY A 128 7.86 5.15 2.61
N GLY A 129 9.17 5.05 2.45
CA GLY A 129 9.86 4.06 1.61
C GLY A 129 10.38 2.86 2.40
N VAL A 130 11.05 1.92 1.71
CA VAL A 130 11.48 0.62 2.27
C VAL A 130 12.49 0.72 3.42
N HIS A 131 13.35 1.74 3.43
CA HIS A 131 14.35 1.96 4.48
C HIS A 131 13.95 2.97 5.54
N VAL A 132 12.67 3.36 5.61
CA VAL A 132 12.20 4.22 6.69
C VAL A 132 12.30 3.48 8.02
N PRO A 133 13.06 4.03 9.02
CA PRO A 133 13.29 3.38 10.30
C PRO A 133 12.01 3.37 11.15
N ILE A 134 11.63 2.17 11.60
CA ILE A 134 10.50 1.95 12.52
C ILE A 134 11.01 1.94 13.96
N THR A 135 12.12 1.26 14.19
CA THR A 135 12.89 1.24 15.45
C THR A 135 14.37 1.33 15.11
N SER A 136 15.25 1.33 16.11
CA SER A 136 16.71 1.29 15.88
C SER A 136 17.19 0.03 15.14
N SER A 137 16.39 -1.04 15.09
CA SER A 137 16.76 -2.32 14.49
C SER A 137 15.78 -2.82 13.40
N LEU A 138 14.73 -2.07 13.11
CA LEU A 138 13.70 -2.46 12.14
C LEU A 138 13.37 -1.30 11.21
N ASP A 139 13.32 -1.58 9.92
CA ASP A 139 12.79 -0.70 8.88
C ASP A 139 11.50 -1.26 8.24
N VAL A 140 10.95 -0.56 7.27
CA VAL A 140 9.74 -1.00 6.56
C VAL A 140 9.99 -2.30 5.80
N SER A 141 11.18 -2.51 5.23
CA SER A 141 11.47 -3.75 4.50
C SER A 141 11.54 -4.97 5.42
N ASP A 142 11.97 -4.81 6.68
CA ASP A 142 11.89 -5.86 7.70
C ASP A 142 10.43 -6.24 8.01
N LEU A 143 9.55 -5.24 8.06
CA LEU A 143 8.14 -5.48 8.29
C LEU A 143 7.49 -6.25 7.13
N ILE A 144 7.81 -5.88 5.87
CA ILE A 144 7.35 -6.62 4.69
C ILE A 144 7.81 -8.07 4.75
N TYR A 145 9.11 -8.28 5.01
CA TYR A 145 9.70 -9.63 5.10
C TYR A 145 9.01 -10.49 6.17
N ARG A 146 8.72 -9.92 7.34
CA ARG A 146 8.07 -10.64 8.45
C ARG A 146 6.60 -10.95 8.21
N MET A 147 5.89 -10.10 7.46
CA MET A 147 4.49 -10.34 7.09
C MET A 147 4.36 -11.36 5.96
N LYS A 148 5.45 -11.66 5.24
CA LYS A 148 5.49 -12.65 4.16
C LYS A 148 4.48 -12.36 3.03
N PHE A 149 4.10 -11.11 2.84
CA PHE A 149 3.29 -10.69 1.72
C PHE A 149 4.16 -10.20 0.57
N PRO A 150 3.79 -10.47 -0.67
CA PRO A 150 4.44 -9.85 -1.81
C PRO A 150 4.18 -8.33 -1.78
N ALA A 151 5.09 -7.56 -2.39
CA ALA A 151 5.03 -6.11 -2.39
C ALA A 151 4.43 -5.55 -3.68
N ILE A 152 3.67 -4.47 -3.56
CA ILE A 152 3.40 -3.50 -4.61
C ILE A 152 4.23 -2.27 -4.28
N VAL A 153 5.02 -1.79 -5.24
CA VAL A 153 5.81 -0.56 -5.10
C VAL A 153 5.07 0.57 -5.81
N VAL A 154 4.80 1.67 -5.11
CA VAL A 154 4.24 2.89 -5.71
C VAL A 154 5.36 3.89 -5.94
N GLY A 155 5.52 4.34 -7.17
CA GLY A 155 6.53 5.32 -7.57
C GLY A 155 5.93 6.48 -8.35
N ARG A 156 6.68 7.58 -8.47
CA ARG A 156 6.29 8.74 -9.27
C ARG A 156 6.86 8.67 -10.68
N VAL A 157 6.19 9.30 -11.64
CA VAL A 157 6.63 9.36 -13.05
C VAL A 157 7.54 10.56 -13.34
N SER A 158 7.73 11.48 -12.39
CA SER A 158 8.57 12.66 -12.55
C SER A 158 10.06 12.35 -12.51
N LEU A 159 10.88 13.33 -12.84
CA LEU A 159 12.34 13.25 -12.80
C LEU A 159 12.84 12.70 -11.46
N GLY A 160 13.84 11.81 -11.50
CA GLY A 160 14.33 11.04 -10.36
C GLY A 160 13.53 9.77 -10.08
N GLY A 161 12.31 9.61 -10.63
CA GLY A 161 11.45 8.43 -10.39
C GLY A 161 12.07 7.11 -10.82
N ILE A 162 12.84 7.09 -11.92
CA ILE A 162 13.56 5.89 -12.39
C ILE A 162 14.56 5.40 -11.33
N ASN A 163 15.44 6.32 -10.87
CA ASN A 163 16.44 5.98 -9.87
C ASN A 163 15.79 5.46 -8.57
N HIS A 164 14.83 6.19 -8.03
CA HIS A 164 14.14 5.79 -6.80
C HIS A 164 13.41 4.44 -6.95
N ALA A 165 12.79 4.18 -8.08
CA ALA A 165 12.13 2.90 -8.35
C ALA A 165 13.14 1.74 -8.40
N LEU A 166 14.24 1.88 -9.15
CA LEU A 166 15.24 0.83 -9.29
C LEU A 166 15.96 0.54 -7.97
N LEU A 167 16.30 1.56 -7.18
CA LEU A 167 16.86 1.39 -5.84
C LEU A 167 15.90 0.62 -4.92
N THR A 168 14.63 1.02 -4.88
CA THR A 168 13.60 0.34 -4.07
C THR A 168 13.43 -1.12 -4.48
N LEU A 169 13.34 -1.40 -5.79
CA LEU A 169 13.22 -2.75 -6.32
C LEU A 169 14.49 -3.57 -6.02
N GLY A 170 15.67 -2.96 -6.08
CA GLY A 170 16.95 -3.58 -5.72
C GLY A 170 16.97 -4.07 -4.28
N VAL A 171 16.54 -3.22 -3.34
CA VAL A 171 16.43 -3.58 -1.91
C VAL A 171 15.46 -4.74 -1.70
N LEU A 172 14.27 -4.68 -2.29
CA LEU A 172 13.28 -5.76 -2.15
C LEU A 172 13.80 -7.08 -2.72
N ARG A 173 14.49 -7.04 -3.85
CA ARG A 173 15.11 -8.22 -4.48
C ARG A 173 16.21 -8.81 -3.60
N GLN A 174 17.12 -7.97 -3.06
CA GLN A 174 18.17 -8.39 -2.15
C GLN A 174 17.61 -9.08 -0.91
N ARG A 175 16.48 -8.60 -0.40
CA ARG A 175 15.76 -9.20 0.74
C ARG A 175 14.86 -10.38 0.35
N LYS A 176 14.90 -10.83 -0.91
CA LYS A 176 14.05 -11.92 -1.42
C LYS A 176 12.55 -11.68 -1.24
N ILE A 177 12.13 -10.42 -1.28
CA ILE A 177 10.72 -10.03 -1.22
C ILE A 177 10.18 -9.99 -2.64
N SER A 178 9.14 -10.79 -2.92
CA SER A 178 8.48 -10.81 -4.22
C SER A 178 7.78 -9.48 -4.50
N VAL A 179 7.96 -8.94 -5.71
CA VAL A 179 7.30 -7.71 -6.16
C VAL A 179 6.26 -8.06 -7.22
N LEU A 180 4.97 -7.83 -6.90
CA LEU A 180 3.87 -8.08 -7.82
C LEU A 180 3.77 -7.04 -8.93
N ALA A 181 4.04 -5.78 -8.60
CA ALA A 181 4.00 -4.68 -9.55
C ALA A 181 4.74 -3.45 -9.03
N LEU A 182 5.25 -2.65 -9.97
CA LEU A 182 5.58 -1.25 -9.80
C LEU A 182 4.41 -0.42 -10.37
N VAL A 183 3.72 0.34 -9.52
CA VAL A 183 2.63 1.24 -9.91
C VAL A 183 3.17 2.65 -10.02
N LEU A 184 3.09 3.22 -11.19
CA LEU A 184 3.51 4.59 -11.44
C LEU A 184 2.32 5.53 -11.26
N ASN A 185 2.50 6.54 -10.42
CA ASN A 185 1.47 7.52 -10.11
C ASN A 185 1.93 8.93 -10.50
N ARG A 186 1.00 9.68 -11.10
CA ARG A 186 1.20 11.09 -11.42
C ARG A 186 0.82 11.93 -10.22
N THR A 187 1.81 12.52 -9.54
CA THR A 187 1.60 13.37 -8.36
C THR A 187 1.46 14.86 -8.68
N LEU A 188 1.81 15.23 -9.91
CA LEU A 188 1.72 16.60 -10.44
C LEU A 188 1.09 16.56 -11.83
N PRO A 189 0.43 17.64 -12.29
CA PRO A 189 -0.11 17.71 -13.63
C PRO A 189 1.02 17.76 -14.67
N ALA A 190 0.91 16.98 -15.74
CA ALA A 190 1.83 17.02 -16.89
C ALA A 190 1.34 18.06 -17.90
N GLN A 191 1.52 19.33 -17.62
CA GLN A 191 0.96 20.44 -18.41
C GLN A 191 1.83 20.84 -19.62
N THR A 192 3.12 20.46 -19.62
CA THR A 192 4.06 20.81 -20.69
C THR A 192 4.42 19.59 -21.55
N ALA A 193 4.80 19.82 -22.82
CA ALA A 193 5.31 18.76 -23.70
C ALA A 193 6.53 18.05 -23.09
N THR A 194 7.43 18.79 -22.43
CA THR A 194 8.59 18.23 -21.73
C THR A 194 8.16 17.29 -20.59
N ALA A 195 7.18 17.68 -19.78
CA ALA A 195 6.69 16.82 -18.69
C ALA A 195 6.02 15.53 -19.21
N GLN A 196 5.30 15.61 -20.33
CA GLN A 196 4.73 14.44 -21.00
C GLN A 196 5.80 13.53 -21.60
N LEU A 197 6.85 14.10 -22.18
CA LEU A 197 8.00 13.35 -22.68
C LEU A 197 8.76 12.64 -21.55
N GLN A 198 9.00 13.33 -20.42
CA GLN A 198 9.62 12.75 -19.23
C GLN A 198 8.82 11.58 -18.68
N GLU A 199 7.51 11.72 -18.59
CA GLU A 199 6.62 10.65 -18.15
C GLU A 199 6.67 9.43 -19.07
N SER A 200 6.50 9.63 -20.37
CA SER A 200 6.53 8.54 -21.36
C SER A 200 7.87 7.82 -21.38
N SER A 201 8.98 8.56 -21.27
CA SER A 201 10.33 8.00 -21.15
C SER A 201 10.50 7.22 -19.85
N THR A 202 10.04 7.75 -18.72
CA THR A 202 10.10 7.06 -17.41
C THR A 202 9.34 5.74 -17.46
N VAL A 203 8.11 5.74 -17.98
CA VAL A 203 7.30 4.52 -18.10
C VAL A 203 7.97 3.51 -19.02
N ARG A 204 8.48 3.93 -20.17
CA ARG A 204 9.16 3.05 -21.14
C ARG A 204 10.42 2.41 -20.51
N LEU A 205 11.28 3.19 -19.91
CA LEU A 205 12.52 2.69 -19.29
C LEU A 205 12.25 1.76 -18.12
N LEU A 206 11.30 2.10 -17.25
CA LEU A 206 10.97 1.22 -16.13
C LEU A 206 10.34 -0.09 -16.59
N ARG A 207 9.56 -0.11 -17.68
CA ARG A 207 9.09 -1.38 -18.27
C ARG A 207 10.21 -2.30 -18.72
N GLN A 208 11.34 -1.75 -19.13
CA GLN A 208 12.52 -2.52 -19.55
C GLN A 208 13.38 -2.95 -18.35
N LEU A 209 13.52 -2.11 -17.32
CA LEU A 209 14.54 -2.23 -16.29
C LEU A 209 14.01 -2.75 -14.95
N ALA A 210 12.70 -2.63 -14.66
CA ALA A 210 12.18 -2.91 -13.33
C ALA A 210 12.22 -4.40 -12.92
N GLY A 211 12.23 -5.33 -13.89
CA GLY A 211 12.17 -6.77 -13.61
C GLY A 211 10.87 -7.20 -12.89
N ALA A 212 9.84 -6.36 -12.96
CA ALA A 212 8.51 -6.58 -12.40
C ALA A 212 7.46 -5.90 -13.31
N PRO A 213 6.18 -6.35 -13.31
CA PRO A 213 5.11 -5.69 -14.05
C PRO A 213 4.99 -4.21 -13.70
N VAL A 214 5.05 -3.33 -14.70
CA VAL A 214 4.86 -1.89 -14.54
C VAL A 214 3.44 -1.50 -14.95
N ILE A 215 2.73 -0.84 -14.05
CA ILE A 215 1.33 -0.43 -14.20
C ILE A 215 1.22 1.09 -14.11
N GLY A 216 0.39 1.67 -14.94
CA GLY A 216 0.15 3.11 -14.96
C GLY A 216 0.89 3.79 -16.11
N SER A 217 0.97 5.11 -16.16
CA SER A 217 0.78 6.03 -15.01
C SER A 217 -0.70 6.18 -14.63
N LEU A 218 -0.96 6.27 -13.30
CA LEU A 218 -2.28 6.67 -12.83
C LEU A 218 -2.46 8.19 -13.06
N PRO A 219 -3.67 8.64 -13.41
CA PRO A 219 -3.92 10.04 -13.70
C PRO A 219 -3.81 10.92 -12.44
N TYR A 220 -3.33 12.14 -12.62
CA TYR A 220 -3.39 13.18 -11.61
C TYR A 220 -4.85 13.62 -11.39
N SER A 221 -5.18 13.95 -10.14
CA SER A 221 -6.45 14.58 -9.79
C SER A 221 -6.21 15.77 -8.86
N SER A 222 -6.60 16.97 -9.28
CA SER A 222 -6.55 18.20 -8.49
C SER A 222 -7.61 18.23 -7.37
N THR A 223 -8.60 17.37 -7.45
CA THR A 223 -9.72 17.31 -6.48
C THR A 223 -9.55 16.19 -5.44
N LEU A 224 -8.44 15.44 -5.51
CA LEU A 224 -8.20 14.26 -4.67
C LEU A 224 -8.35 14.55 -3.17
N GLU A 225 -7.76 15.65 -2.68
CA GLU A 225 -7.81 16.00 -1.25
C GLU A 225 -9.23 16.33 -0.80
N ARG A 226 -10.02 16.99 -1.63
CA ARG A 226 -11.39 17.43 -1.32
C ARG A 226 -12.41 16.31 -1.48
N ASN A 227 -12.20 15.44 -2.48
CA ASN A 227 -13.15 14.42 -2.91
C ASN A 227 -12.54 13.01 -2.94
N PHE A 228 -11.76 12.66 -1.90
CA PHE A 228 -10.96 11.42 -1.86
C PHE A 228 -11.78 10.17 -2.25
N HIS A 229 -12.95 9.98 -1.63
CA HIS A 229 -13.77 8.77 -1.89
C HIS A 229 -14.26 8.68 -3.34
N SER A 230 -14.69 9.78 -3.92
CA SER A 230 -15.13 9.84 -5.32
C SER A 230 -13.98 9.56 -6.28
N GLU A 231 -12.82 10.19 -6.06
CA GLU A 231 -11.65 10.02 -6.91
C GLU A 231 -11.08 8.61 -6.87
N VAL A 232 -10.96 7.99 -5.69
CA VAL A 232 -10.50 6.59 -5.59
C VAL A 232 -11.54 5.63 -6.18
N SER A 233 -12.83 5.95 -6.12
CA SER A 233 -13.89 5.16 -6.75
C SER A 233 -13.83 5.25 -8.28
N ARG A 234 -13.41 6.39 -8.83
CA ARG A 234 -13.14 6.58 -10.25
C ARG A 234 -11.90 5.81 -10.70
N LEU A 235 -10.80 5.92 -9.93
CA LEU A 235 -9.57 5.17 -10.19
C LEU A 235 -9.78 3.67 -10.14
N ALA A 236 -10.60 3.17 -9.21
CA ALA A 236 -10.92 1.75 -9.08
C ALA A 236 -11.52 1.11 -10.35
N LYS A 237 -12.09 1.93 -11.25
CA LYS A 237 -12.65 1.48 -12.53
C LYS A 237 -11.65 1.46 -13.68
N THR A 238 -10.41 1.95 -13.46
CA THR A 238 -9.38 2.02 -14.52
C THR A 238 -8.80 0.65 -14.82
N ALA A 239 -8.38 0.46 -16.09
CA ALA A 239 -7.68 -0.76 -16.51
C ALA A 239 -6.41 -1.04 -15.67
N ALA A 240 -5.73 0.01 -15.21
CA ALA A 240 -4.55 -0.08 -14.34
C ALA A 240 -4.88 -0.77 -13.00
N ILE A 241 -5.92 -0.30 -12.30
CA ILE A 241 -6.34 -0.91 -11.01
C ILE A 241 -6.96 -2.30 -11.24
N THR A 242 -7.70 -2.50 -12.32
CA THR A 242 -8.20 -3.85 -12.69
C THR A 242 -7.06 -4.84 -12.92
N LYS A 243 -5.98 -4.43 -13.61
CA LYS A 243 -4.78 -5.27 -13.80
C LYS A 243 -4.10 -5.55 -12.47
N LEU A 244 -3.95 -4.54 -11.61
CA LEU A 244 -3.36 -4.69 -10.28
C LEU A 244 -4.16 -5.68 -9.42
N MET A 245 -5.49 -5.55 -9.40
CA MET A 245 -6.39 -6.46 -8.70
C MET A 245 -6.21 -7.92 -9.17
N LYS A 246 -6.14 -8.15 -10.49
CA LYS A 246 -5.91 -9.50 -11.04
C LYS A 246 -4.58 -10.08 -10.55
N LEU A 247 -3.50 -9.31 -10.47
CA LEU A 247 -2.20 -9.76 -9.94
C LEU A 247 -2.31 -10.15 -8.46
N VAL A 248 -2.98 -9.33 -7.65
CA VAL A 248 -3.20 -9.64 -6.22
C VAL A 248 -4.02 -10.92 -6.05
N LEU A 249 -5.06 -11.11 -6.84
CA LEU A 249 -5.89 -12.32 -6.77
C LEU A 249 -5.17 -13.58 -7.27
N ALA A 250 -4.24 -13.43 -8.21
CA ALA A 250 -3.43 -14.54 -8.73
C ALA A 250 -2.33 -14.97 -7.74
N SER A 251 -1.76 -14.04 -6.95
CA SER A 251 -0.66 -14.32 -6.03
C SER A 251 -1.02 -15.29 -4.88
N GLY A 252 -2.29 -15.39 -4.53
CA GLY A 252 -2.77 -16.32 -3.50
C GLY A 252 -2.96 -17.78 -3.97
N ARG A 253 -2.78 -18.06 -5.27
CA ARG A 253 -2.94 -19.43 -5.81
C ARG A 253 -1.62 -20.21 -5.92
N GLY A 254 -0.48 -19.61 -5.56
CA GLY A 254 0.84 -20.09 -5.94
C GLY A 254 1.88 -20.26 -4.85
N THR A 255 1.51 -20.58 -3.58
CA THR A 255 2.50 -20.89 -2.54
C THR A 255 2.38 -22.32 -2.02
N LEU A 256 2.33 -23.28 -2.93
CA LEU A 256 2.58 -24.69 -2.63
C LEU A 256 3.42 -25.30 -3.78
N SER A 257 4.68 -24.92 -3.86
CA SER A 257 5.76 -25.71 -4.47
C SER A 257 7.07 -24.90 -4.47
N LEU A 258 7.77 -24.94 -3.37
CA LEU A 258 9.23 -25.02 -3.32
C LEU A 258 9.52 -25.99 -2.18
N ARG A 259 9.35 -27.28 -2.48
CA ARG A 259 10.17 -28.32 -1.88
C ARG A 259 11.47 -28.32 -2.69
N ASP A 260 12.53 -28.15 -1.98
CA ASP A 260 13.92 -28.64 -2.02
C ASP A 260 14.89 -27.52 -1.71
#